data_612ee4e11e9b1496518ae9d48bf9124b
#
_entry.id   612ee4e11e9b1496518ae9d48bf9124b
#
_cell.length_a   1.000
_cell.length_b   1.000
_cell.length_c   1.000
_cell.angle_alpha   90.00
_cell.angle_beta   90.00
_cell.angle_gamma   90.00
#
_symmetry.space_group_name_H-M   'P 1'
#
loop_
_entity.id
_entity.type
_entity.pdbx_description
1 polymer ?
#
loop_
_entity_poly.entity_id
_entity_poly.type
_entity_poly.pdbx_seq_one_letter_code
_entity_poly.pdbx_strand_id
1 'polypeptide(L)'
;NRPPQEFIHVAFERMRIAYRIDGLERLDPAERYLFVANHPFGGLDGMMIADALIERFGDARVVVNDLLMHVEPLQPIWLPVNKHGRQTAAYARRYDEAFAGDLPILTFPAGLCSRRRGGVVSDTPWRLNFIKRAHASGRKIVPLYVEGRLSDFFYRIARLRERLGIKLNVEMLWLPDEMFRQGGSRFRIVAGDPIAPDGLRGTLRQQADTVRGEVYRLKEKLPCTK
;
A
#
# COMPACT_ATOMS: atom_id res chain seq x y z
N ASN A 1 -7.01 -9.99 -22.64
CA ASN A 1 -6.65 -9.52 -21.27
C ASN A 1 -5.13 -9.52 -21.18
N ARG A 2 -4.56 -8.35 -20.90
CA ARG A 2 -3.13 -8.23 -20.63
C ARG A 2 -2.83 -8.73 -19.23
N PRO A 3 -1.69 -9.41 -18.99
CA PRO A 3 -1.24 -9.71 -17.64
C PRO A 3 -1.16 -8.44 -16.79
N PRO A 4 -1.41 -8.49 -15.48
CA PRO A 4 -1.39 -7.32 -14.60
C PRO A 4 -0.12 -6.48 -14.74
N GLN A 5 1.04 -7.12 -14.81
CA GLN A 5 2.34 -6.46 -14.94
C GLN A 5 2.46 -5.71 -16.28
N GLU A 6 2.04 -6.31 -17.39
CA GLU A 6 2.05 -5.63 -18.70
C GLU A 6 1.16 -4.38 -18.69
N PHE A 7 -0.01 -4.45 -18.04
CA PHE A 7 -0.87 -3.29 -17.87
C PHE A 7 -0.17 -2.16 -17.11
N ILE A 8 0.50 -2.50 -15.99
CA ILE A 8 1.25 -1.52 -15.17
C ILE A 8 2.38 -0.89 -15.99
N HIS A 9 3.16 -1.70 -16.70
CA HIS A 9 4.27 -1.20 -17.53
C HIS A 9 3.79 -0.24 -18.62
N VAL A 10 2.72 -0.59 -19.35
CA VAL A 10 2.14 0.30 -20.39
C VAL A 10 1.62 1.60 -19.77
N ALA A 11 0.99 1.53 -18.59
CA ALA A 11 0.52 2.73 -17.91
C ALA A 11 1.69 3.64 -17.49
N PHE A 12 2.75 3.07 -16.92
CA PHE A 12 3.93 3.82 -16.48
C PHE A 12 4.72 4.41 -17.65
N GLU A 13 4.87 3.67 -18.74
CA GLU A 13 5.51 4.17 -19.96
C GLU A 13 4.75 5.38 -20.52
N ARG A 14 3.42 5.26 -20.70
CA ARG A 14 2.58 6.37 -21.20
C ARG A 14 2.62 7.60 -20.30
N MET A 15 2.68 7.38 -18.99
CA MET A 15 2.77 8.47 -18.00
C MET A 15 4.21 8.94 -17.78
N ARG A 16 5.21 8.27 -18.38
CA ARG A 16 6.64 8.53 -18.14
C ARG A 16 7.00 8.49 -16.66
N ILE A 17 6.41 7.53 -15.95
CA ILE A 17 6.69 7.27 -14.54
C ILE A 17 7.84 6.28 -14.43
N ALA A 18 8.82 6.59 -13.59
CA ALA A 18 9.87 5.68 -13.18
C ALA A 18 9.85 5.54 -11.66
N TYR A 19 10.21 4.38 -11.16
CA TYR A 19 10.34 4.15 -9.73
C TYR A 19 11.53 3.24 -9.43
N ARG A 20 11.98 3.28 -8.19
CA ARG A 20 13.01 2.37 -7.64
C ARG A 20 12.62 1.97 -6.23
N ILE A 21 12.79 0.69 -5.93
CA ILE A 21 12.61 0.15 -4.58
C ILE A 21 13.95 -0.41 -4.12
N ASP A 22 14.55 0.24 -3.12
CA ASP A 22 15.80 -0.22 -2.53
C ASP A 22 15.50 -1.21 -1.40
N GLY A 23 16.21 -2.34 -1.36
CA GLY A 23 16.15 -3.33 -0.27
C GLY A 23 15.34 -4.59 -0.55
N LEU A 24 14.56 -4.66 -1.63
CA LEU A 24 13.84 -5.90 -2.01
C LEU A 24 14.80 -7.03 -2.40
N GLU A 25 15.95 -6.69 -2.95
CA GLU A 25 17.00 -7.65 -3.36
C GLU A 25 17.55 -8.49 -2.21
N ARG A 26 17.40 -8.02 -0.97
CA ARG A 26 17.88 -8.70 0.25
C ARG A 26 16.92 -9.76 0.76
N LEU A 27 15.69 -9.78 0.25
CA LEU A 27 14.65 -10.70 0.71
C LEU A 27 14.80 -12.06 0.03
N ASP A 28 14.67 -13.14 0.80
CA ASP A 28 14.65 -14.49 0.27
C ASP A 28 13.30 -14.77 -0.41
N PRO A 29 13.27 -15.11 -1.72
CA PRO A 29 12.03 -15.41 -2.42
C PRO A 29 11.28 -16.65 -1.91
N ALA A 30 11.94 -17.53 -1.15
CA ALA A 30 11.31 -18.73 -0.58
C ALA A 30 10.52 -18.43 0.71
N GLU A 31 10.68 -17.24 1.28
CA GLU A 31 10.00 -16.84 2.51
C GLU A 31 8.64 -16.19 2.23
N ARG A 32 7.73 -16.31 3.20
CA ARG A 32 6.39 -15.72 3.10
C ARG A 32 6.34 -14.35 3.75
N TYR A 33 6.01 -13.33 2.96
CA TYR A 33 5.99 -11.94 3.42
C TYR A 33 4.61 -11.31 3.39
N LEU A 34 4.39 -10.40 4.35
CA LEU A 34 3.34 -9.40 4.33
C LEU A 34 3.98 -8.01 4.26
N PHE A 35 3.95 -7.41 3.09
CA PHE A 35 4.43 -6.05 2.86
C PHE A 35 3.42 -5.03 3.39
N VAL A 36 3.90 -4.07 4.17
CA VAL A 36 3.09 -2.99 4.73
C VAL A 36 3.70 -1.64 4.39
N ALA A 37 2.91 -0.75 3.81
CA ALA A 37 3.40 0.53 3.33
C ALA A 37 2.56 1.71 3.84
N ASN A 38 3.18 2.91 3.94
CA ASN A 38 2.44 4.16 3.93
C ASN A 38 1.80 4.38 2.55
N HIS A 39 0.82 5.27 2.46
CA HIS A 39 -0.06 5.36 1.29
C HIS A 39 -0.18 6.80 0.75
N PRO A 40 0.91 7.44 0.28
CA PRO A 40 0.86 8.83 -0.15
C PRO A 40 0.03 9.07 -1.42
N PHE A 41 0.06 8.18 -2.42
CA PHE A 41 -0.51 8.42 -3.76
C PHE A 41 -1.76 7.60 -4.09
N GLY A 42 -2.16 6.65 -3.26
CA GLY A 42 -3.30 5.78 -3.54
C GLY A 42 -2.98 4.67 -4.54
N GLY A 43 -3.72 4.58 -5.64
CA GLY A 43 -3.55 3.47 -6.61
C GLY A 43 -2.13 3.35 -7.17
N LEU A 44 -1.42 4.47 -7.31
CA LEU A 44 -0.06 4.49 -7.85
C LEU A 44 0.94 3.74 -6.95
N ASP A 45 0.83 3.89 -5.62
CA ASP A 45 1.68 3.15 -4.67
C ASP A 45 1.49 1.64 -4.85
N GLY A 46 0.23 1.22 -4.96
CA GLY A 46 -0.13 -0.18 -5.15
C GLY A 46 0.45 -0.76 -6.43
N MET A 47 0.38 -0.01 -7.54
CA MET A 47 0.91 -0.47 -8.83
C MET A 47 2.44 -0.56 -8.82
N MET A 48 3.16 0.46 -8.30
CA MET A 48 4.63 0.43 -8.24
C MET A 48 5.14 -0.74 -7.41
N ILE A 49 4.55 -0.95 -6.22
CA ILE A 49 4.98 -2.04 -5.34
C ILE A 49 4.57 -3.40 -5.91
N ALA A 50 3.35 -3.53 -6.46
CA ALA A 50 2.89 -4.78 -7.07
C ALA A 50 3.79 -5.21 -8.22
N ASP A 51 4.18 -4.29 -9.11
CA ASP A 51 5.09 -4.56 -10.23
C ASP A 51 6.43 -5.12 -9.73
N ALA A 52 7.06 -4.44 -8.76
CA ALA A 52 8.32 -4.89 -8.20
C ALA A 52 8.22 -6.24 -7.46
N LEU A 53 7.08 -6.50 -6.79
CA LEU A 53 6.85 -7.79 -6.13
C LEU A 53 6.64 -8.91 -7.15
N ILE A 54 5.92 -8.66 -8.25
CA ILE A 54 5.76 -9.62 -9.33
C ILE A 54 7.11 -9.93 -9.98
N GLU A 55 7.92 -8.90 -10.26
CA GLU A 55 9.26 -9.08 -10.80
C GLU A 55 10.16 -9.92 -9.87
N ARG A 56 10.11 -9.67 -8.56
CA ARG A 56 10.99 -10.34 -7.59
C ARG A 56 10.52 -11.74 -7.20
N PHE A 57 9.21 -11.98 -7.08
CA PHE A 57 8.62 -13.20 -6.52
C PHE A 57 7.76 -14.00 -7.51
N GLY A 58 7.66 -13.55 -8.77
CA GLY A 58 6.88 -14.19 -9.83
C GLY A 58 5.40 -13.82 -9.86
N ASP A 59 4.78 -13.54 -8.71
CA ASP A 59 3.40 -13.05 -8.58
C ASP A 59 3.24 -12.34 -7.22
N ALA A 60 2.13 -11.61 -7.03
CA ALA A 60 1.83 -10.91 -5.78
C ALA A 60 0.32 -10.77 -5.56
N ARG A 61 -0.07 -10.47 -4.32
CA ARG A 61 -1.45 -10.11 -3.98
C ARG A 61 -1.47 -8.76 -3.27
N VAL A 62 -2.43 -7.92 -3.63
CA VAL A 62 -2.56 -6.56 -3.07
C VAL A 62 -3.94 -6.40 -2.46
N VAL A 63 -3.97 -6.06 -1.18
CA VAL A 63 -5.21 -5.77 -0.46
C VAL A 63 -5.74 -4.41 -0.89
N VAL A 64 -6.90 -4.38 -1.52
CA VAL A 64 -7.49 -3.19 -2.11
C VAL A 64 -8.93 -2.94 -1.63
N ASN A 65 -9.40 -1.73 -1.83
CA ASN A 65 -10.81 -1.40 -1.73
C ASN A 65 -11.57 -2.06 -2.90
N ASP A 66 -12.79 -2.52 -2.65
CA ASP A 66 -13.69 -3.12 -3.63
C ASP A 66 -13.92 -2.26 -4.89
N LEU A 67 -13.86 -0.92 -4.78
CA LEU A 67 -13.93 -0.03 -5.94
C LEU A 67 -12.82 -0.27 -6.97
N LEU A 68 -11.64 -0.72 -6.55
CA LEU A 68 -10.55 -1.01 -7.46
C LEU A 68 -10.76 -2.28 -8.30
N MET A 69 -11.77 -3.09 -7.95
CA MET A 69 -12.16 -4.26 -8.75
C MET A 69 -12.70 -3.88 -10.15
N HIS A 70 -13.04 -2.62 -10.38
CA HIS A 70 -13.40 -2.12 -11.72
C HIS A 70 -12.18 -1.93 -12.65
N VAL A 71 -10.96 -2.05 -12.13
CA VAL A 71 -9.75 -2.07 -12.96
C VAL A 71 -9.46 -3.51 -13.38
N GLU A 72 -10.19 -3.97 -14.39
CA GLU A 72 -10.21 -5.38 -14.83
C GLU A 72 -8.82 -6.00 -15.03
N PRO A 73 -7.83 -5.34 -15.67
CA PRO A 73 -6.50 -5.93 -15.87
C PRO A 73 -5.76 -6.27 -14.57
N LEU A 74 -6.11 -5.62 -13.47
CA LEU A 74 -5.44 -5.81 -12.17
C LEU A 74 -6.23 -6.73 -11.21
N GLN A 75 -7.45 -7.14 -11.57
CA GLN A 75 -8.26 -8.06 -10.75
C GLN A 75 -7.55 -9.35 -10.34
N PRO A 76 -6.70 -9.99 -11.17
CA PRO A 76 -6.00 -11.22 -10.77
C PRO A 76 -5.15 -11.07 -9.53
N ILE A 77 -4.53 -9.90 -9.31
CA ILE A 77 -3.67 -9.62 -8.16
C ILE A 77 -4.39 -8.92 -7.00
N TRP A 78 -5.62 -8.41 -7.21
CA TRP A 78 -6.37 -7.69 -6.18
C TRP A 78 -7.05 -8.63 -5.18
N LEU A 79 -6.90 -8.34 -3.89
CA LEU A 79 -7.65 -8.93 -2.78
C LEU A 79 -8.63 -7.88 -2.23
N PRO A 80 -9.87 -7.87 -2.70
CA PRO A 80 -10.83 -6.86 -2.29
C PRO A 80 -11.25 -7.02 -0.83
N VAL A 81 -11.31 -5.90 -0.11
CA VAL A 81 -11.89 -5.80 1.22
C VAL A 81 -13.01 -4.77 1.21
N ASN A 82 -14.19 -5.16 1.65
CA ASN A 82 -15.32 -4.25 1.74
C ASN A 82 -15.10 -3.24 2.88
N LYS A 83 -15.18 -1.96 2.55
CA LYS A 83 -15.23 -0.88 3.56
C LYS A 83 -16.63 -0.62 4.08
N HIS A 84 -17.63 -0.85 3.26
CA HIS A 84 -19.02 -0.54 3.53
C HIS A 84 -19.86 -1.77 3.19
N GLY A 85 -20.38 -2.47 4.20
CA GLY A 85 -21.22 -3.63 4.03
C GLY A 85 -20.58 -4.96 4.46
N ARG A 86 -21.32 -6.05 4.27
CA ARG A 86 -20.81 -7.40 4.55
C ARG A 86 -19.85 -7.81 3.43
N GLN A 87 -18.66 -8.23 3.80
CA GLN A 87 -17.75 -8.90 2.88
C GLN A 87 -18.49 -10.12 2.32
N THR A 88 -18.52 -10.27 0.99
CA THR A 88 -19.12 -11.48 0.43
C THR A 88 -18.32 -12.69 0.88
N ALA A 89 -18.98 -13.83 1.09
CA ALA A 89 -18.30 -15.06 1.49
C ALA A 89 -17.18 -15.45 0.50
N ALA A 90 -17.36 -15.13 -0.80
CA ALA A 90 -16.37 -15.36 -1.83
C ALA A 90 -15.09 -14.51 -1.61
N TYR A 91 -15.23 -13.23 -1.26
CA TYR A 91 -14.09 -12.34 -0.99
C TYR A 91 -13.36 -12.75 0.29
N ALA A 92 -14.11 -13.14 1.34
CA ALA A 92 -13.53 -13.63 2.58
C ALA A 92 -12.69 -14.88 2.33
N ARG A 93 -13.24 -15.86 1.60
CA ARG A 93 -12.52 -17.09 1.24
C ARG A 93 -11.25 -16.79 0.42
N ARG A 94 -11.34 -15.98 -0.64
CA ARG A 94 -10.19 -15.60 -1.47
C ARG A 94 -9.10 -14.90 -0.63
N TYR A 95 -9.50 -14.09 0.33
CA TYR A 95 -8.60 -13.42 1.26
C TYR A 95 -7.88 -14.42 2.17
N ASP A 96 -8.62 -15.38 2.76
CA ASP A 96 -8.06 -16.41 3.63
C ASP A 96 -7.13 -17.36 2.85
N GLU A 97 -7.51 -17.78 1.65
CA GLU A 97 -6.69 -18.58 0.74
C GLU A 97 -5.36 -17.87 0.39
N ALA A 98 -5.41 -16.57 0.12
CA ALA A 98 -4.20 -15.80 -0.17
C ALA A 98 -3.25 -15.76 1.04
N PHE A 99 -3.77 -15.62 2.26
CA PHE A 99 -2.95 -15.63 3.46
C PHE A 99 -2.41 -17.02 3.84
N ALA A 100 -3.11 -18.10 3.43
CA ALA A 100 -2.65 -19.48 3.59
C ALA A 100 -1.59 -19.88 2.55
N GLY A 101 -1.61 -19.29 1.34
CA GLY A 101 -0.65 -19.56 0.28
C GLY A 101 0.72 -18.91 0.52
N ASP A 102 1.62 -18.96 -0.47
CA ASP A 102 3.02 -18.53 -0.34
C ASP A 102 3.32 -17.17 -0.98
N LEU A 103 2.46 -16.71 -1.90
CA LEU A 103 2.69 -15.45 -2.60
C LEU A 103 2.78 -14.25 -1.64
N PRO A 104 3.64 -13.26 -1.94
CA PRO A 104 3.73 -12.04 -1.15
C PRO A 104 2.41 -11.27 -1.18
N ILE A 105 2.07 -10.67 -0.04
CA ILE A 105 0.86 -9.88 0.12
C ILE A 105 1.25 -8.45 0.47
N LEU A 106 0.72 -7.48 -0.29
CA LEU A 106 0.85 -6.05 0.00
C LEU A 106 -0.43 -5.52 0.66
N THR A 107 -0.27 -4.72 1.69
CA THR A 107 -1.39 -4.00 2.31
C THR A 107 -0.99 -2.58 2.73
N PHE A 108 -1.97 -1.69 2.71
CA PHE A 108 -1.87 -0.32 3.20
C PHE A 108 -2.76 -0.18 4.44
N PRO A 109 -2.20 -0.37 5.66
CA PRO A 109 -3.01 -0.50 6.87
C PRO A 109 -3.83 0.73 7.25
N ALA A 110 -3.45 1.92 6.77
CA ALA A 110 -4.24 3.15 6.90
C ALA A 110 -5.60 3.05 6.20
N GLY A 111 -5.66 2.28 5.11
CA GLY A 111 -6.85 2.07 4.29
C GLY A 111 -7.36 3.32 3.56
N LEU A 112 -6.64 4.42 3.63
CA LEU A 112 -6.84 5.69 2.92
C LEU A 112 -5.48 6.30 2.59
N CYS A 113 -5.44 7.14 1.54
CA CYS A 113 -4.23 7.93 1.26
C CYS A 113 -3.84 8.80 2.46
N SER A 114 -2.54 9.06 2.59
CA SER A 114 -1.99 9.93 3.63
C SER A 114 -2.70 11.28 3.69
N ARG A 115 -2.74 11.89 4.85
CA ARG A 115 -3.38 13.19 5.11
C ARG A 115 -2.36 14.22 5.59
N ARG A 116 -2.61 15.50 5.32
CA ARG A 116 -1.77 16.59 5.83
C ARG A 116 -2.37 17.17 7.11
N ARG A 117 -1.67 17.00 8.22
CA ARG A 117 -2.01 17.54 9.54
C ARG A 117 -0.81 18.28 10.12
N GLY A 118 -1.00 19.51 10.60
CA GLY A 118 0.09 20.30 11.16
C GLY A 118 1.29 20.50 10.20
N GLY A 119 1.02 20.58 8.88
CA GLY A 119 2.08 20.70 7.86
C GLY A 119 2.74 19.37 7.44
N VAL A 120 2.57 18.31 8.21
CA VAL A 120 3.16 17.00 7.94
C VAL A 120 2.17 16.11 7.19
N VAL A 121 2.65 15.43 6.14
CA VAL A 121 1.90 14.40 5.42
C VAL A 121 2.23 13.05 6.02
N SER A 122 1.21 12.38 6.53
CA SER A 122 1.34 11.04 7.11
C SER A 122 0.00 10.29 7.04
N ASP A 123 0.07 8.97 7.19
CA ASP A 123 -1.11 8.13 7.26
C ASP A 123 -1.96 8.42 8.50
N THR A 124 -3.26 8.20 8.34
CA THR A 124 -4.18 8.05 9.48
C THR A 124 -3.77 6.84 10.33
N PRO A 125 -4.27 6.71 11.57
CA PRO A 125 -3.95 5.56 12.42
C PRO A 125 -4.16 4.22 11.70
N TRP A 126 -3.18 3.35 11.77
CA TRP A 126 -3.22 2.05 11.09
C TRP A 126 -4.23 1.10 11.73
N ARG A 127 -4.94 0.34 10.91
CA ARG A 127 -5.87 -0.70 11.33
C ARG A 127 -5.09 -1.93 11.79
N LEU A 128 -5.69 -2.71 12.72
CA LEU A 128 -5.01 -3.84 13.36
C LEU A 128 -5.06 -5.15 12.54
N ASN A 129 -5.80 -5.16 11.44
CA ASN A 129 -6.03 -6.41 10.71
C ASN A 129 -4.73 -7.04 10.18
N PHE A 130 -3.78 -6.22 9.69
CA PHE A 130 -2.51 -6.73 9.16
C PHE A 130 -1.68 -7.45 10.24
N ILE A 131 -1.65 -6.93 11.48
CA ILE A 131 -0.96 -7.60 12.61
C ILE A 131 -1.63 -8.93 12.93
N LYS A 132 -2.97 -8.95 13.04
CA LYS A 132 -3.71 -10.19 13.30
C LYS A 132 -3.42 -11.24 12.23
N ARG A 133 -3.39 -10.84 10.96
CA ARG A 133 -3.11 -11.72 9.83
C ARG A 133 -1.66 -12.18 9.79
N ALA A 134 -0.70 -11.32 10.11
CA ALA A 134 0.71 -11.70 10.21
C ALA A 134 0.89 -12.82 11.27
N HIS A 135 0.34 -12.64 12.48
CA HIS A 135 0.37 -13.69 13.51
C HIS A 135 -0.30 -14.99 13.07
N ALA A 136 -1.52 -14.91 12.50
CA ALA A 136 -2.27 -16.08 12.09
C ALA A 136 -1.62 -16.88 10.97
N SER A 137 -0.89 -16.22 10.05
CA SER A 137 -0.26 -16.85 8.89
C SER A 137 1.24 -17.11 9.07
N GLY A 138 1.87 -16.59 10.13
CA GLY A 138 3.31 -16.66 10.36
C GLY A 138 4.15 -15.86 9.35
N ARG A 139 3.53 -14.98 8.55
CA ARG A 139 4.23 -14.16 7.54
C ARG A 139 5.10 -13.11 8.20
N LYS A 140 6.36 -12.98 7.77
CA LYS A 140 7.24 -11.90 8.20
C LYS A 140 6.73 -10.58 7.61
N ILE A 141 6.64 -9.54 8.44
CA ILE A 141 6.19 -8.21 8.01
C ILE A 141 7.37 -7.45 7.42
N VAL A 142 7.26 -7.00 6.18
CA VAL A 142 8.27 -6.15 5.55
C VAL A 142 7.74 -4.72 5.47
N PRO A 143 8.32 -3.77 6.23
CA PRO A 143 7.93 -2.36 6.16
C PRO A 143 8.45 -1.73 4.86
N LEU A 144 7.58 -0.99 4.17
CA LEU A 144 7.93 -0.21 2.98
C LEU A 144 7.61 1.26 3.22
N TYR A 145 8.53 2.14 2.86
CA TYR A 145 8.27 3.58 2.86
C TYR A 145 8.24 4.11 1.42
N VAL A 146 7.12 4.68 1.03
CA VAL A 146 6.93 5.38 -0.24
C VAL A 146 7.13 6.86 0.00
N GLU A 147 8.11 7.45 -0.70
CA GLU A 147 8.38 8.89 -0.65
C GLU A 147 7.38 9.64 -1.53
N GLY A 148 6.82 10.73 -1.02
CA GLY A 148 6.03 11.66 -1.79
C GLY A 148 4.75 12.13 -1.13
N ARG A 149 3.98 12.89 -1.91
CA ARG A 149 2.70 13.46 -1.49
C ARG A 149 1.82 13.81 -2.68
N LEU A 150 0.53 13.91 -2.47
CA LEU A 150 -0.42 14.46 -3.41
C LEU A 150 -0.36 15.99 -3.44
N SER A 151 -1.14 16.61 -4.33
CA SER A 151 -1.19 18.06 -4.47
C SER A 151 -1.78 18.76 -3.24
N ASP A 152 -1.47 20.03 -3.09
CA ASP A 152 -2.07 20.87 -2.05
C ASP A 152 -3.58 21.02 -2.23
N PHE A 153 -4.07 20.91 -3.47
CA PHE A 153 -5.49 20.90 -3.79
C PHE A 153 -6.20 19.70 -3.14
N PHE A 154 -5.66 18.49 -3.29
CA PHE A 154 -6.22 17.29 -2.66
C PHE A 154 -6.35 17.45 -1.14
N TYR A 155 -5.30 17.93 -0.49
CA TYR A 155 -5.32 18.11 0.97
C TYR A 155 -6.24 19.26 1.42
N ARG A 156 -6.42 20.30 0.59
CA ARG A 156 -7.39 21.38 0.88
C ARG A 156 -8.82 20.88 0.83
N ILE A 157 -9.18 20.09 -0.20
CA ILE A 157 -10.52 19.49 -0.29
C ILE A 157 -10.75 18.53 0.88
N ALA A 158 -9.81 17.66 1.20
CA ALA A 158 -9.91 16.74 2.33
C ALA A 158 -10.17 17.50 3.65
N ARG A 159 -9.44 18.59 3.88
CA ARG A 159 -9.62 19.44 5.08
C ARG A 159 -10.98 20.16 5.09
N LEU A 160 -11.41 20.70 3.94
CA LEU A 160 -12.70 21.37 3.81
C LEU A 160 -13.84 20.39 4.12
N ARG A 161 -13.78 19.20 3.53
CA ARG A 161 -14.72 18.13 3.79
C ARG A 161 -14.81 17.79 5.29
N GLU A 162 -13.65 17.63 5.96
CA GLU A 162 -13.61 17.35 7.41
C GLU A 162 -14.25 18.48 8.22
N ARG A 163 -13.99 19.75 7.87
CA ARG A 163 -14.59 20.93 8.54
C ARG A 163 -16.12 21.00 8.36
N LEU A 164 -16.62 20.56 7.21
CA LEU A 164 -18.05 20.50 6.91
C LEU A 164 -18.74 19.25 7.47
N GLY A 165 -18.01 18.38 8.18
CA GLY A 165 -18.56 17.15 8.76
C GLY A 165 -19.01 16.10 7.75
N ILE A 166 -18.60 16.22 6.46
CA ILE A 166 -18.98 15.27 5.42
C ILE A 166 -18.22 13.96 5.64
N LYS A 167 -18.97 12.89 5.91
CA LYS A 167 -18.40 11.55 6.20
C LYS A 167 -17.81 10.85 4.97
N LEU A 168 -18.38 11.11 3.78
CA LEU A 168 -17.90 10.53 2.53
C LEU A 168 -16.55 11.17 2.14
N ASN A 169 -15.57 10.34 1.77
CA ASN A 169 -14.23 10.81 1.37
C ASN A 169 -14.26 11.30 -0.09
N VAL A 170 -14.97 12.40 -0.35
CA VAL A 170 -15.19 12.94 -1.71
C VAL A 170 -13.88 13.29 -2.43
N GLU A 171 -12.84 13.66 -1.69
CA GLU A 171 -11.51 13.93 -2.25
C GLU A 171 -10.91 12.74 -3.00
N MET A 172 -11.35 11.52 -2.70
CA MET A 172 -10.90 10.31 -3.40
C MET A 172 -11.31 10.28 -4.88
N LEU A 173 -12.34 11.04 -5.27
CA LEU A 173 -12.76 11.17 -6.66
C LEU A 173 -11.69 11.85 -7.54
N TRP A 174 -10.79 12.63 -6.93
CA TRP A 174 -9.66 13.26 -7.64
C TRP A 174 -8.39 12.40 -7.72
N LEU A 175 -8.39 11.19 -7.15
CA LEU A 175 -7.20 10.31 -7.22
C LEU A 175 -6.75 9.98 -8.66
N PRO A 176 -7.65 9.74 -9.63
CA PRO A 176 -7.22 9.57 -11.02
C PRO A 176 -6.51 10.81 -11.56
N ASP A 177 -7.04 12.02 -11.31
CA ASP A 177 -6.40 13.28 -11.72
C ASP A 177 -5.05 13.48 -11.02
N GLU A 178 -4.98 13.21 -9.72
CA GLU A 178 -3.72 13.23 -8.95
C GLU A 178 -2.68 12.25 -9.51
N MET A 179 -3.11 11.07 -9.96
CA MET A 179 -2.22 10.09 -10.58
C MET A 179 -1.66 10.62 -11.90
N PHE A 180 -2.49 11.21 -12.78
CA PHE A 180 -2.02 11.80 -14.03
C PHE A 180 -1.09 13.00 -13.82
N ARG A 181 -1.29 13.77 -12.75
CA ARG A 181 -0.39 14.87 -12.34
C ARG A 181 1.02 14.38 -11.98
N GLN A 182 1.19 13.10 -11.66
CA GLN A 182 2.50 12.50 -11.39
C GLN A 182 3.26 12.12 -12.68
N GLY A 183 2.71 12.39 -13.86
CA GLY A 183 3.38 12.12 -15.13
C GLY A 183 4.77 12.75 -15.21
N GLY A 184 5.76 11.99 -15.67
CA GLY A 184 7.17 12.40 -15.72
C GLY A 184 7.93 12.32 -14.40
N SER A 185 7.28 11.87 -13.33
CA SER A 185 7.89 11.79 -12.00
C SER A 185 8.74 10.53 -11.81
N ARG A 186 9.70 10.63 -10.88
CA ARG A 186 10.52 9.51 -10.41
C ARG A 186 10.25 9.28 -8.92
N PHE A 187 9.90 8.04 -8.57
CA PHE A 187 9.55 7.68 -7.22
C PHE A 187 10.63 6.84 -6.56
N ARG A 188 10.74 6.98 -5.25
CA ARG A 188 11.64 6.19 -4.42
C ARG A 188 10.85 5.50 -3.32
N ILE A 189 11.15 4.23 -3.16
CA ILE A 189 10.56 3.37 -2.14
C ILE A 189 11.72 2.66 -1.43
N VAL A 190 11.62 2.49 -0.13
CA VAL A 190 12.63 1.77 0.65
C VAL A 190 11.96 0.61 1.37
N ALA A 191 12.52 -0.57 1.21
CA ALA A 191 12.15 -1.75 1.99
C ALA A 191 13.04 -1.86 3.23
N GLY A 192 12.41 -2.10 4.37
CA GLY A 192 13.09 -2.42 5.62
C GLY A 192 13.34 -3.91 5.79
N ASP A 193 13.97 -4.25 6.90
CA ASP A 193 14.24 -5.63 7.25
C ASP A 193 12.95 -6.36 7.70
N PRO A 194 12.80 -7.66 7.39
CA PRO A 194 11.63 -8.44 7.79
C PRO A 194 11.48 -8.53 9.31
N ILE A 195 10.28 -8.30 9.80
CA ILE A 195 9.92 -8.38 11.21
C ILE A 195 9.09 -9.65 11.44
N ALA A 196 9.60 -10.56 12.26
CA ALA A 196 8.84 -11.74 12.67
C ALA A 196 7.70 -11.30 13.60
N PRO A 197 6.43 -11.73 13.38
CA PRO A 197 5.32 -11.36 14.25
C PRO A 197 5.55 -11.69 15.72
N ASP A 198 6.15 -12.84 16.01
CA ASP A 198 6.44 -13.31 17.37
C ASP A 198 7.49 -12.45 18.10
N GLY A 199 8.27 -11.68 17.37
CA GLY A 199 9.20 -10.69 17.92
C GLY A 199 8.53 -9.39 18.40
N LEU A 200 7.30 -9.13 17.96
CA LEU A 200 6.56 -7.92 18.34
C LEU A 200 6.00 -8.06 19.77
N ARG A 201 6.16 -7.03 20.59
CA ARG A 201 5.75 -7.00 22.00
C ARG A 201 4.56 -6.06 22.21
N GLY A 202 3.82 -6.31 23.30
CA GLY A 202 2.71 -5.49 23.74
C GLY A 202 1.38 -5.83 23.06
N THR A 203 0.41 -4.94 23.21
CA THR A 203 -0.92 -5.07 22.62
C THR A 203 -0.87 -5.00 21.10
N LEU A 204 -1.89 -5.49 20.40
CA LEU A 204 -1.97 -5.40 18.94
C LEU A 204 -1.85 -3.94 18.45
N ARG A 205 -2.33 -2.95 19.21
CA ARG A 205 -2.19 -1.54 18.90
C ARG A 205 -0.73 -1.10 18.97
N GLN A 206 -0.04 -1.44 20.05
CA GLN A 206 1.38 -1.12 20.21
C GLN A 206 2.24 -1.78 19.13
N GLN A 207 1.95 -3.04 18.77
CA GLN A 207 2.62 -3.73 17.66
C GLN A 207 2.40 -3.02 16.32
N ALA A 208 1.15 -2.62 16.03
CA ALA A 208 0.84 -1.87 14.80
C ALA A 208 1.55 -0.51 14.76
N ASP A 209 1.62 0.19 15.88
CA ASP A 209 2.29 1.48 16.00
C ASP A 209 3.83 1.31 15.90
N THR A 210 4.39 0.21 16.42
CA THR A 210 5.80 -0.16 16.23
C THR A 210 6.12 -0.36 14.75
N VAL A 211 5.36 -1.20 14.04
CA VAL A 211 5.58 -1.44 12.61
C VAL A 211 5.40 -0.16 11.80
N ARG A 212 4.38 0.66 12.13
CA ARG A 212 4.21 1.97 11.52
C ARG A 212 5.43 2.87 11.74
N GLY A 213 5.98 2.87 12.94
CA GLY A 213 7.21 3.60 13.29
C GLY A 213 8.40 3.14 12.44
N GLU A 214 8.56 1.83 12.23
CA GLU A 214 9.60 1.28 11.35
C GLU A 214 9.44 1.79 9.91
N VAL A 215 8.22 1.77 9.34
CA VAL A 215 7.97 2.32 8.01
C VAL A 215 8.43 3.77 7.91
N TYR A 216 8.06 4.63 8.86
CA TYR A 216 8.43 6.04 8.80
C TYR A 216 9.91 6.32 9.09
N ARG A 217 10.62 5.44 9.84
CA ARG A 217 12.07 5.52 10.02
C ARG A 217 12.85 5.26 8.72
N LEU A 218 12.29 4.47 7.80
CA LEU A 218 12.91 4.24 6.49
C LEU A 218 13.09 5.53 5.67
N LYS A 219 12.34 6.59 5.97
CA LYS A 219 12.53 7.90 5.36
C LYS A 219 13.97 8.42 5.54
N GLU A 220 14.61 8.10 6.66
CA GLU A 220 15.98 8.52 6.96
C GLU A 220 17.02 7.82 6.07
N LYS A 221 16.66 6.68 5.48
CA LYS A 221 17.51 5.94 4.52
C LYS A 221 17.43 6.50 3.10
N LEU A 222 16.51 7.41 2.82
CA LEU A 222 16.48 8.13 1.56
C LEU A 222 17.61 9.14 1.53
N PRO A 223 18.46 9.20 0.48
CA PRO A 223 19.44 10.24 0.38
C PRO A 223 18.73 11.60 0.31
N CYS A 224 19.25 12.57 1.05
CA CYS A 224 18.77 13.96 0.99
C CYS A 224 18.69 14.41 -0.47
N THR A 225 17.48 14.63 -0.98
CA THR A 225 17.28 15.35 -2.23
C THR A 225 17.70 16.80 -1.97
N LYS A 226 18.87 17.19 -2.53
CA LYS A 226 19.27 18.60 -2.64
C LYS A 226 18.39 19.29 -3.67
#